data_c1c3b4868f6258de007426a4e584fcdd
#
_entry.id   c1c3b4868f6258de007426a4e584fcdd
#
_cell.length_a   1.000
_cell.length_b   1.000
_cell.length_c   1.000
_cell.angle_alpha   90.00
_cell.angle_beta   90.00
_cell.angle_gamma   90.00
#
_symmetry.space_group_name_H-M   'P 1'
#
loop_
_entity.id
_entity.type
_entity.pdbx_description
1 polymer ?
#
loop_
_entity_poly.entity_id
_entity_poly.type
_entity_poly.pdbx_seq_one_letter_code
_entity_poly.pdbx_strand_id
1 'polypeptide(L)'
;YGPGTVDMKAGSLLILYLAEYLREEHPTLSFTIALNSDEEIGSPDSTPLLREFAANCRHIFVFEGQRKQGQFVNERKGIAKFDIEVLGVASHAGTAPQQGVSAILELSEIVVDFSKLQNLERGTSINVGLMQGGSALNVIPAHASAKMELRYTRHREYERILRAMSKMETKPHLFRASVNFTASSHY
;
A
#
# COMPACT_ATOMS: atom_id res chain seq x y z
N TYR A 1 30.23 -10.37 0.18
CA TYR A 1 30.14 -8.98 0.55
C TYR A 1 29.93 -8.12 -0.71
N GLY A 2 28.82 -7.36 -0.77
CA GLY A 2 28.50 -6.52 -1.91
C GLY A 2 27.00 -6.29 -2.11
N PRO A 3 26.62 -5.48 -3.13
CA PRO A 3 25.23 -5.19 -3.46
C PRO A 3 24.42 -6.47 -3.76
N GLY A 4 23.22 -6.54 -3.21
CA GLY A 4 22.31 -7.67 -3.41
C GLY A 4 22.73 -8.97 -2.73
N THR A 5 23.74 -8.96 -1.84
CA THR A 5 24.19 -10.20 -1.17
C THR A 5 23.12 -10.75 -0.24
N VAL A 6 22.49 -9.92 0.56
CA VAL A 6 21.39 -10.30 1.46
C VAL A 6 20.06 -10.30 0.74
N ASP A 7 19.84 -9.35 -0.11
CA ASP A 7 18.62 -9.12 -0.87
C ASP A 7 18.93 -9.22 -2.38
N MET A 8 18.71 -10.42 -3.00
CA MET A 8 18.64 -11.66 -2.22
C MET A 8 19.51 -12.76 -2.84
N LYS A 9 20.72 -12.45 -3.34
CA LYS A 9 21.62 -13.43 -3.98
C LYS A 9 21.95 -14.63 -3.06
N ALA A 10 22.11 -14.38 -1.76
CA ALA A 10 22.33 -15.45 -0.80
C ALA A 10 21.12 -16.40 -0.71
N GLY A 11 19.90 -15.87 -0.71
CA GLY A 11 18.67 -16.66 -0.76
C GLY A 11 18.58 -17.50 -2.03
N SER A 12 18.87 -16.89 -3.19
CA SER A 12 18.89 -17.61 -4.47
C SER A 12 19.89 -18.77 -4.49
N LEU A 13 21.09 -18.55 -3.94
CA LEU A 13 22.10 -19.62 -3.83
C LEU A 13 21.66 -20.73 -2.87
N LEU A 14 21.05 -20.36 -1.74
CA LEU A 14 20.52 -21.31 -0.76
C LEU A 14 19.43 -22.21 -1.36
N ILE A 15 18.56 -21.66 -2.21
CA ILE A 15 17.54 -22.44 -2.93
C ILE A 15 18.18 -23.52 -3.79
N LEU A 16 19.28 -23.23 -4.49
CA LEU A 16 19.95 -24.20 -5.35
C LEU A 16 20.56 -25.35 -4.55
N TYR A 17 21.25 -25.05 -3.45
CA TYR A 17 21.78 -26.09 -2.55
C TYR A 17 20.66 -26.93 -1.91
N LEU A 18 19.57 -26.29 -1.49
CA LEU A 18 18.42 -26.99 -0.94
C LEU A 18 17.78 -27.92 -1.98
N ALA A 19 17.65 -27.46 -3.23
CA ALA A 19 17.09 -28.27 -4.31
C ALA A 19 17.95 -29.52 -4.60
N GLU A 20 19.27 -29.37 -4.59
CA GLU A 20 20.21 -30.49 -4.75
C GLU A 20 20.05 -31.51 -3.60
N TYR A 21 20.08 -31.03 -2.36
CA TYR A 21 19.87 -31.85 -1.15
C TYR A 21 18.51 -32.59 -1.19
N LEU A 22 17.43 -31.90 -1.51
CA LEU A 22 16.08 -32.49 -1.57
C LEU A 22 15.98 -33.57 -2.67
N ARG A 23 16.63 -33.37 -3.80
CA ARG A 23 16.65 -34.36 -4.88
C ARG A 23 17.39 -35.64 -4.47
N GLU A 24 18.46 -35.54 -3.68
CA GLU A 24 19.27 -36.66 -3.22
C GLU A 24 18.60 -37.42 -2.06
N GLU A 25 18.20 -36.70 -1.02
CA GLU A 25 17.69 -37.29 0.22
C GLU A 25 16.18 -37.58 0.19
N HIS A 26 15.42 -36.87 -0.66
CA HIS A 26 13.97 -36.99 -0.75
C HIS A 26 13.49 -37.10 -2.22
N PRO A 27 13.90 -38.14 -2.96
CA PRO A 27 13.66 -38.22 -4.43
C PRO A 27 12.17 -38.28 -4.83
N THR A 28 11.28 -38.57 -3.90
CA THR A 28 9.82 -38.59 -4.14
C THR A 28 9.15 -37.23 -3.88
N LEU A 29 9.89 -36.26 -3.33
CA LEU A 29 9.35 -34.93 -3.08
C LEU A 29 9.28 -34.13 -4.38
N SER A 30 8.09 -33.65 -4.72
CA SER A 30 7.89 -32.70 -5.81
C SER A 30 8.00 -31.27 -5.31
N PHE A 31 8.83 -30.44 -5.95
CA PHE A 31 8.97 -29.03 -5.64
C PHE A 31 9.16 -28.20 -6.91
N THR A 32 8.78 -26.94 -6.83
CA THR A 32 8.97 -25.94 -7.89
C THR A 32 9.80 -24.79 -7.35
N ILE A 33 10.77 -24.33 -8.11
CA ILE A 33 11.54 -23.11 -7.83
C ILE A 33 11.00 -22.01 -8.72
N ALA A 34 10.58 -20.89 -8.12
CA ALA A 34 10.20 -19.69 -8.83
C ALA A 34 11.20 -18.57 -8.52
N LEU A 35 11.78 -17.96 -9.54
CA LEU A 35 12.65 -16.79 -9.45
C LEU A 35 12.02 -15.69 -10.28
N ASN A 36 11.76 -14.54 -9.68
CA ASN A 36 11.21 -13.37 -10.36
C ASN A 36 12.16 -12.17 -10.24
N SER A 37 12.06 -11.23 -11.17
CA SER A 37 12.94 -10.06 -11.26
C SER A 37 12.25 -8.74 -10.95
N ASP A 38 10.97 -8.78 -10.60
CA ASP A 38 10.11 -7.62 -10.39
C ASP A 38 9.61 -7.45 -8.93
N GLU A 39 10.25 -8.15 -7.96
CA GLU A 39 9.84 -8.12 -6.55
C GLU A 39 9.89 -6.70 -5.97
N GLU A 40 10.97 -5.95 -6.22
CA GLU A 40 11.23 -4.62 -5.67
C GLU A 40 10.19 -3.54 -6.11
N ILE A 41 9.48 -3.81 -7.19
CA ILE A 41 8.38 -2.96 -7.65
C ILE A 41 7.00 -3.54 -7.34
N GLY A 42 6.92 -4.63 -6.54
CA GLY A 42 5.68 -5.26 -6.08
C GLY A 42 5.19 -6.40 -6.98
N SER A 43 6.06 -7.00 -7.77
CA SER A 43 5.78 -8.18 -8.61
C SER A 43 4.56 -8.04 -9.57
N PRO A 44 4.40 -6.92 -10.29
CA PRO A 44 3.21 -6.68 -11.11
C PRO A 44 3.07 -7.72 -12.23
N ASP A 45 4.17 -8.11 -12.85
CA ASP A 45 4.17 -9.03 -13.98
C ASP A 45 4.23 -10.50 -13.53
N SER A 46 4.95 -10.81 -12.46
CA SER A 46 5.12 -12.18 -11.98
C SER A 46 3.96 -12.69 -11.10
N THR A 47 3.17 -11.80 -10.48
CA THR A 47 2.08 -12.18 -9.56
C THR A 47 1.08 -13.18 -10.14
N PRO A 48 0.59 -13.08 -11.38
CA PRO A 48 -0.35 -14.06 -11.93
C PRO A 48 0.24 -15.48 -11.96
N LEU A 49 1.49 -15.61 -12.43
CA LEU A 49 2.20 -16.89 -12.51
C LEU A 49 2.52 -17.46 -11.12
N LEU A 50 2.97 -16.61 -10.18
CA LEU A 50 3.22 -17.01 -8.81
C LEU A 50 1.95 -17.52 -8.12
N ARG A 51 0.79 -16.92 -8.37
CA ARG A 51 -0.51 -17.40 -7.87
C ARG A 51 -0.89 -18.76 -8.44
N GLU A 52 -0.65 -18.99 -9.72
CA GLU A 52 -0.89 -20.29 -10.36
C GLU A 52 -0.04 -21.39 -9.72
N PHE A 53 1.25 -21.16 -9.53
CA PHE A 53 2.13 -22.11 -8.83
C PHE A 53 1.70 -22.33 -7.39
N ALA A 54 1.40 -21.25 -6.65
CA ALA A 54 0.99 -21.29 -5.25
C ALA A 54 -0.29 -22.12 -5.03
N ALA A 55 -1.24 -22.06 -5.97
CA ALA A 55 -2.49 -22.83 -5.89
C ALA A 55 -2.28 -24.35 -5.88
N ASN A 56 -1.16 -24.82 -6.41
CA ASN A 56 -0.81 -26.24 -6.49
C ASN A 56 0.22 -26.66 -5.42
N CYS A 57 0.66 -25.74 -4.56
CA CYS A 57 1.65 -26.00 -3.51
C CYS A 57 0.99 -26.16 -2.15
N ARG A 58 1.43 -27.18 -1.39
CA ARG A 58 1.02 -27.35 0.01
C ARG A 58 1.75 -26.40 0.96
N HIS A 59 2.99 -26.07 0.62
CA HIS A 59 3.86 -25.18 1.38
C HIS A 59 4.61 -24.27 0.40
N ILE A 60 4.81 -23.03 0.81
CA ILE A 60 5.57 -22.02 0.08
C ILE A 60 6.62 -21.45 1.01
N PHE A 61 7.86 -21.41 0.56
CA PHE A 61 8.98 -20.82 1.28
C PHE A 61 9.56 -19.68 0.46
N VAL A 62 9.72 -18.51 1.09
CA VAL A 62 10.32 -17.31 0.49
C VAL A 62 11.69 -17.10 1.13
N PHE A 63 12.73 -17.06 0.30
CA PHE A 63 14.13 -17.03 0.74
C PHE A 63 14.69 -15.61 0.80
N GLU A 64 13.95 -14.71 1.44
CA GLU A 64 14.39 -13.36 1.72
C GLU A 64 15.31 -13.28 2.94
N GLY A 65 15.94 -12.10 3.11
CA GLY A 65 16.83 -11.83 4.24
C GLY A 65 16.17 -12.08 5.60
N GLN A 66 16.89 -12.75 6.48
CA GLN A 66 16.43 -13.04 7.84
C GLN A 66 16.24 -11.75 8.66
N ARG A 67 15.30 -11.80 9.60
CA ARG A 67 15.16 -10.79 10.65
C ARG A 67 16.28 -10.94 11.69
N LYS A 68 16.40 -9.95 12.59
CA LYS A 68 17.34 -10.02 13.72
C LYS A 68 17.18 -11.35 14.46
N GLN A 69 18.30 -11.96 14.89
CA GLN A 69 18.35 -13.23 15.61
C GLN A 69 17.87 -14.47 14.82
N GLY A 70 17.90 -14.43 13.48
CA GLY A 70 17.54 -15.59 12.66
C GLY A 70 16.04 -15.92 12.63
N GLN A 71 15.18 -14.97 12.98
CA GLN A 71 13.73 -15.18 12.99
C GLN A 71 13.17 -15.30 11.58
N PHE A 72 12.30 -16.28 11.37
CA PHE A 72 11.49 -16.39 10.17
C PHE A 72 10.25 -15.52 10.25
N VAL A 73 9.82 -15.02 9.09
CA VAL A 73 8.56 -14.28 8.96
C VAL A 73 7.48 -15.26 8.54
N ASN A 74 6.48 -15.46 9.39
CA ASN A 74 5.34 -16.35 9.13
C ASN A 74 4.03 -15.57 8.87
N GLU A 75 4.04 -14.26 9.11
CA GLU A 75 2.89 -13.38 8.87
C GLU A 75 3.37 -11.98 8.51
N ARG A 76 2.72 -11.34 7.55
CA ARG A 76 2.94 -9.93 7.19
C ARG A 76 1.61 -9.19 7.17
N LYS A 77 1.67 -7.88 7.44
CA LYS A 77 0.53 -7.00 7.23
C LYS A 77 0.31 -6.81 5.73
N GLY A 78 -0.95 -6.82 5.31
CA GLY A 78 -1.31 -6.31 4.00
C GLY A 78 -0.99 -4.82 3.90
N ILE A 79 -0.62 -4.38 2.70
CA ILE A 79 -0.30 -2.99 2.38
C ILE A 79 -1.19 -2.56 1.22
N ALA A 80 -1.82 -1.39 1.35
CA ALA A 80 -2.51 -0.74 0.25
C ALA A 80 -2.11 0.73 0.20
N LYS A 81 -1.89 1.23 -1.00
CA LYS A 81 -1.54 2.63 -1.25
C LYS A 81 -2.64 3.29 -2.06
N PHE A 82 -2.93 4.54 -1.73
CA PHE A 82 -3.98 5.31 -2.37
C PHE A 82 -3.48 6.70 -2.71
N ASP A 83 -3.86 7.16 -3.90
CA ASP A 83 -3.82 8.55 -4.29
C ASP A 83 -5.17 9.19 -3.95
N ILE A 84 -5.14 10.34 -3.30
CA ILE A 84 -6.31 11.12 -2.90
C ILE A 84 -6.30 12.39 -3.72
N GLU A 85 -7.38 12.66 -4.43
CA GLU A 85 -7.58 13.89 -5.17
C GLU A 85 -8.82 14.62 -4.66
N VAL A 86 -8.68 15.92 -4.41
CA VAL A 86 -9.77 16.77 -3.96
C VAL A 86 -9.89 17.96 -4.90
N LEU A 87 -11.10 18.15 -5.44
CA LEU A 87 -11.46 19.29 -6.25
C LEU A 87 -12.40 20.20 -5.46
N GLY A 88 -12.11 21.48 -5.47
CA GLY A 88 -12.91 22.55 -4.91
C GLY A 88 -13.27 23.58 -5.97
N VAL A 89 -13.44 24.83 -5.54
CA VAL A 89 -13.78 25.96 -6.43
C VAL A 89 -12.86 27.13 -6.11
N ALA A 90 -12.10 27.59 -7.10
CA ALA A 90 -11.26 28.77 -6.95
C ALA A 90 -12.08 30.04 -6.79
N SER A 91 -11.62 30.95 -5.94
CA SER A 91 -12.12 32.32 -5.84
C SER A 91 -11.05 33.21 -5.20
N HIS A 92 -11.24 34.52 -5.27
CA HIS A 92 -10.34 35.47 -4.62
C HIS A 92 -10.64 35.49 -3.11
N ALA A 93 -9.63 35.14 -2.31
CA ALA A 93 -9.80 34.94 -0.86
C ALA A 93 -10.24 36.19 -0.10
N GLY A 94 -9.94 37.40 -0.61
CA GLY A 94 -10.30 38.68 0.02
C GLY A 94 -11.60 39.30 -0.48
N THR A 95 -11.90 39.16 -1.78
CA THR A 95 -13.06 39.87 -2.39
C THR A 95 -14.29 39.00 -2.61
N ALA A 96 -14.11 37.68 -2.73
CA ALA A 96 -15.20 36.75 -3.01
C ALA A 96 -15.03 35.39 -2.29
N PRO A 97 -14.64 35.33 -0.98
CA PRO A 97 -14.35 34.09 -0.29
C PRO A 97 -15.55 33.12 -0.28
N GLN A 98 -16.78 33.62 -0.23
CA GLN A 98 -18.00 32.82 -0.18
C GLN A 98 -18.31 32.06 -1.48
N GLN A 99 -17.65 32.42 -2.58
CA GLN A 99 -17.81 31.72 -3.87
C GLN A 99 -16.90 30.52 -4.02
N GLY A 100 -15.82 30.49 -3.22
CA GLY A 100 -14.82 29.44 -3.25
C GLY A 100 -15.19 28.23 -2.39
N VAL A 101 -14.56 27.10 -2.71
CA VAL A 101 -14.56 25.88 -1.89
C VAL A 101 -13.12 25.38 -1.80
N SER A 102 -12.55 25.37 -0.59
CA SER A 102 -11.14 25.05 -0.39
C SER A 102 -10.87 23.56 -0.45
N ALA A 103 -10.21 23.11 -1.49
CA ALA A 103 -9.75 21.74 -1.60
C ALA A 103 -8.72 21.37 -0.51
N ILE A 104 -7.88 22.31 -0.06
CA ILE A 104 -6.95 22.08 1.06
C ILE A 104 -7.71 21.84 2.36
N LEU A 105 -8.77 22.61 2.64
CA LEU A 105 -9.56 22.41 3.85
C LEU A 105 -10.26 21.06 3.84
N GLU A 106 -10.93 20.70 2.74
CA GLU A 106 -11.55 19.38 2.57
C GLU A 106 -10.54 18.24 2.78
N LEU A 107 -9.36 18.32 2.13
CA LEU A 107 -8.32 17.32 2.28
C LEU A 107 -7.82 17.23 3.73
N SER A 108 -7.75 18.35 4.44
CA SER A 108 -7.34 18.39 5.85
C SER A 108 -8.33 17.66 6.75
N GLU A 109 -9.64 17.84 6.53
CA GLU A 109 -10.69 17.10 7.27
C GLU A 109 -10.62 15.60 6.98
N ILE A 110 -10.38 15.20 5.73
CA ILE A 110 -10.17 13.80 5.35
C ILE A 110 -8.96 13.21 6.10
N VAL A 111 -7.83 13.93 6.19
CA VAL A 111 -6.64 13.47 6.92
C VAL A 111 -6.94 13.29 8.41
N VAL A 112 -7.69 14.22 9.00
CA VAL A 112 -8.15 14.12 10.40
C VAL A 112 -9.05 12.90 10.59
N ASP A 113 -9.96 12.62 9.67
CA ASP A 113 -10.83 11.45 9.78
C ASP A 113 -10.04 10.13 9.61
N PHE A 114 -9.06 10.07 8.71
CA PHE A 114 -8.16 8.91 8.63
C PHE A 114 -7.39 8.68 9.93
N SER A 115 -6.96 9.73 10.61
CA SER A 115 -6.28 9.61 11.91
C SER A 115 -7.17 8.93 12.97
N LYS A 116 -8.48 9.21 12.96
CA LYS A 116 -9.47 8.58 13.85
C LYS A 116 -9.78 7.13 13.47
N LEU A 117 -9.64 6.78 12.20
CA LEU A 117 -9.85 5.42 11.69
C LEU A 117 -8.70 4.47 11.98
N GLN A 118 -7.51 4.97 12.31
CA GLN A 118 -6.37 4.16 12.73
C GLN A 118 -6.71 3.36 13.98
N ASN A 119 -6.27 2.10 14.03
CA ASN A 119 -6.42 1.24 15.20
C ASN A 119 -5.22 0.29 15.30
N LEU A 120 -4.21 0.69 16.04
CA LEU A 120 -2.96 -0.06 16.19
C LEU A 120 -3.16 -1.39 16.93
N GLU A 121 -4.11 -1.48 17.86
CA GLU A 121 -4.44 -2.71 18.59
C GLU A 121 -5.03 -3.77 17.65
N ARG A 122 -5.80 -3.34 16.64
CA ARG A 122 -6.32 -4.21 15.58
C ARG A 122 -5.36 -4.41 14.42
N GLY A 123 -4.14 -3.85 14.53
CA GLY A 123 -3.11 -3.94 13.52
C GLY A 123 -3.33 -3.05 12.30
N THR A 124 -4.20 -2.02 12.41
CA THR A 124 -4.47 -1.06 11.33
C THR A 124 -3.68 0.22 11.56
N SER A 125 -2.81 0.57 10.64
CA SER A 125 -2.12 1.87 10.62
C SER A 125 -2.38 2.59 9.29
N ILE A 126 -2.59 3.90 9.37
CA ILE A 126 -2.84 4.77 8.23
C ILE A 126 -1.82 5.89 8.28
N ASN A 127 -1.14 6.13 7.18
CA ASN A 127 -0.19 7.22 7.05
C ASN A 127 -0.46 8.01 5.78
N VAL A 128 -0.79 9.28 5.91
CA VAL A 128 -0.79 10.23 4.80
C VAL A 128 0.60 10.86 4.76
N GLY A 129 1.45 10.33 3.89
CA GLY A 129 2.88 10.65 3.86
C GLY A 129 3.22 11.86 2.98
N LEU A 130 2.38 12.18 2.01
CA LEU A 130 2.56 13.32 1.10
C LEU A 130 1.25 14.08 0.96
N MET A 131 1.34 15.41 0.92
CA MET A 131 0.19 16.30 0.73
C MET A 131 0.63 17.55 -0.02
N GLN A 132 -0.18 18.00 -0.97
CA GLN A 132 0.08 19.23 -1.73
C GLN A 132 -1.23 19.88 -2.16
N GLY A 133 -1.22 21.19 -2.41
CA GLY A 133 -2.38 21.91 -2.91
C GLY A 133 -2.19 23.42 -2.95
N GLY A 134 -3.12 24.09 -3.64
CA GLY A 134 -3.11 25.54 -3.79
C GLY A 134 -2.16 26.06 -4.87
N SER A 135 -2.31 27.34 -5.21
CA SER A 135 -1.51 28.02 -6.24
C SER A 135 -1.01 29.40 -5.80
N ALA A 136 -1.77 30.11 -4.96
CA ALA A 136 -1.40 31.45 -4.48
C ALA A 136 -2.13 31.75 -3.15
N LEU A 137 -1.51 32.63 -2.31
CA LEU A 137 -2.06 32.99 -1.00
C LEU A 137 -3.41 33.70 -1.03
N ASN A 138 -3.69 34.42 -2.10
CA ASN A 138 -4.93 35.19 -2.28
C ASN A 138 -5.99 34.44 -3.08
N VAL A 139 -5.80 33.14 -3.34
CA VAL A 139 -6.74 32.26 -4.09
C VAL A 139 -7.19 31.14 -3.19
N ILE A 140 -8.50 30.91 -3.06
CA ILE A 140 -9.06 29.71 -2.44
C ILE A 140 -8.69 28.52 -3.31
N PRO A 141 -8.00 27.48 -2.77
CA PRO A 141 -7.44 26.41 -3.57
C PRO A 141 -8.54 25.51 -4.16
N ALA A 142 -8.53 25.38 -5.48
CA ALA A 142 -9.46 24.51 -6.21
C ALA A 142 -8.97 23.07 -6.34
N HIS A 143 -7.71 22.80 -6.00
CA HIS A 143 -7.14 21.46 -6.09
C HIS A 143 -6.21 21.19 -4.91
N ALA A 144 -6.30 19.98 -4.37
CA ALA A 144 -5.36 19.42 -3.42
C ALA A 144 -5.25 17.90 -3.64
N SER A 145 -4.10 17.34 -3.32
CA SER A 145 -3.87 15.89 -3.42
C SER A 145 -3.00 15.36 -2.29
N ALA A 146 -3.13 14.08 -2.01
CA ALA A 146 -2.31 13.40 -1.02
C ALA A 146 -2.01 11.96 -1.44
N LYS A 147 -0.97 11.37 -0.82
CA LYS A 147 -0.66 9.94 -0.94
C LYS A 147 -0.73 9.29 0.43
N MET A 148 -1.48 8.20 0.50
CA MET A 148 -1.77 7.48 1.72
C MET A 148 -1.30 6.02 1.63
N GLU A 149 -0.72 5.51 2.72
CA GLU A 149 -0.44 4.09 2.92
C GLU A 149 -1.32 3.56 4.06
N LEU A 150 -1.99 2.44 3.79
CA LEU A 150 -2.74 1.65 4.75
C LEU A 150 -1.99 0.33 4.99
N ARG A 151 -1.77 -0.03 6.25
CA ARG A 151 -1.32 -1.38 6.65
C ARG A 151 -2.36 -2.02 7.55
N TYR A 152 -2.61 -3.31 7.35
CA TYR A 152 -3.63 -4.03 8.10
C TYR A 152 -3.24 -5.50 8.31
N THR A 153 -3.69 -6.10 9.42
CA THR A 153 -3.47 -7.52 9.71
C THR A 153 -4.64 -8.40 9.27
N ARG A 154 -5.84 -7.84 9.16
CA ARG A 154 -7.04 -8.60 8.80
C ARG A 154 -7.79 -7.92 7.66
N HIS A 155 -8.18 -8.67 6.66
CA HIS A 155 -8.86 -8.15 5.46
C HIS A 155 -10.12 -7.32 5.78
N ARG A 156 -10.86 -7.67 6.84
CA ARG A 156 -12.01 -6.88 7.32
C ARG A 156 -11.67 -5.43 7.69
N GLU A 157 -10.42 -5.17 8.11
CA GLU A 157 -9.96 -3.81 8.40
C GLU A 157 -9.73 -3.02 7.10
N TYR A 158 -9.16 -3.66 6.08
CA TYR A 158 -9.07 -3.08 4.74
C TYR A 158 -10.45 -2.67 4.22
N GLU A 159 -11.43 -3.58 4.25
CA GLU A 159 -12.81 -3.27 3.83
C GLU A 159 -13.46 -2.16 4.67
N ARG A 160 -13.16 -2.08 5.97
CA ARG A 160 -13.64 -1.00 6.83
C ARG A 160 -13.15 0.35 6.35
N ILE A 161 -11.87 0.44 5.96
CA ILE A 161 -11.29 1.69 5.43
C ILE A 161 -11.87 2.02 4.05
N LEU A 162 -12.02 1.05 3.15
CA LEU A 162 -12.67 1.28 1.86
C LEU A 162 -14.08 1.81 2.00
N ARG A 163 -14.88 1.28 2.94
CA ARG A 163 -16.22 1.81 3.22
C ARG A 163 -16.20 3.25 3.74
N ALA A 164 -15.20 3.61 4.53
CA ALA A 164 -15.04 4.99 4.99
C ALA A 164 -14.67 5.93 3.84
N MET A 165 -13.75 5.51 2.97
CA MET A 165 -13.37 6.27 1.75
C MET A 165 -14.58 6.51 0.84
N SER A 166 -15.35 5.47 0.54
CA SER A 166 -16.57 5.59 -0.27
C SER A 166 -17.61 6.56 0.33
N LYS A 167 -17.69 6.65 1.66
CA LYS A 167 -18.55 7.66 2.31
C LYS A 167 -18.02 9.08 2.11
N MET A 168 -16.70 9.28 2.19
CA MET A 168 -16.08 10.59 1.97
C MET A 168 -16.26 11.05 0.52
N GLU A 169 -16.18 10.13 -0.47
CA GLU A 169 -16.47 10.45 -1.88
C GLU A 169 -17.94 10.84 -2.10
N THR A 170 -18.87 10.12 -1.47
CA THR A 170 -20.30 10.37 -1.66
C THR A 170 -20.83 11.55 -0.84
N LYS A 171 -20.16 11.89 0.26
CA LYS A 171 -20.54 12.97 1.16
C LYS A 171 -19.28 13.70 1.68
N PRO A 172 -18.67 14.57 0.87
CA PRO A 172 -17.59 15.44 1.30
C PRO A 172 -17.99 16.32 2.48
N HIS A 173 -17.03 16.79 3.29
CA HIS A 173 -17.27 17.72 4.41
C HIS A 173 -17.74 19.08 3.89
N LEU A 174 -17.14 19.56 2.80
CA LEU A 174 -17.49 20.83 2.20
C LEU A 174 -18.50 20.63 1.05
N PHE A 175 -19.61 21.33 1.12
CA PHE A 175 -20.57 21.37 0.02
C PHE A 175 -19.90 21.85 -1.28
N ARG A 176 -20.13 21.16 -2.40
CA ARG A 176 -19.51 21.39 -3.72
C ARG A 176 -18.03 20.95 -3.84
N ALA A 177 -17.40 20.36 -2.82
CA ALA A 177 -16.16 19.66 -3.01
C ALA A 177 -16.39 18.30 -3.70
N SER A 178 -15.40 17.82 -4.42
CA SER A 178 -15.35 16.46 -4.96
C SER A 178 -14.11 15.75 -4.44
N VAL A 179 -14.27 14.52 -4.02
CA VAL A 179 -13.19 13.67 -3.46
C VAL A 179 -13.12 12.40 -4.27
N ASN A 180 -11.93 11.99 -4.63
CA ASN A 180 -11.67 10.73 -5.34
C ASN A 180 -10.49 9.99 -4.70
N PHE A 181 -10.64 8.67 -4.50
CA PHE A 181 -9.59 7.79 -4.03
C PHE A 181 -9.26 6.76 -5.11
N THR A 182 -8.01 6.71 -5.52
CA THR A 182 -7.53 5.74 -6.50
C THR A 182 -6.52 4.81 -5.84
N ALA A 183 -6.77 3.50 -5.88
CA ALA A 183 -5.79 2.53 -5.41
C ALA A 183 -4.59 2.51 -6.37
N SER A 184 -3.38 2.78 -5.85
CA SER A 184 -2.15 2.75 -6.63
C SER A 184 -1.38 1.45 -6.46
N SER A 185 -1.56 0.73 -5.34
CA SER A 185 -1.09 -0.65 -5.16
C SER A 185 -1.79 -1.33 -3.98
N HIS A 186 -1.83 -2.67 -4.00
CA HIS A 186 -2.40 -3.49 -2.93
C HIS A 186 -1.68 -4.85 -2.88
N TYR A 187 -1.08 -5.21 -1.73
CA TYR A 187 -0.33 -6.46 -1.51
C TYR A 187 -0.82 -7.18 -0.26
#